data_9c4b2e115ac18781d934112ac05bffca
#
_entry.id   9c4b2e115ac18781d934112ac05bffca
#
_cell.length_a   1.000
_cell.length_b   1.000
_cell.length_c   1.000
_cell.angle_alpha   90.00
_cell.angle_beta   90.00
_cell.angle_gamma   90.00
#
_symmetry.space_group_name_H-M   'P 1'
#
loop_
_entity.id
_entity.type
_entity.pdbx_description
1 polymer ?
#
loop_
_entity_poly.entity_id
_entity_poly.type
_entity_poly.pdbx_seq_one_letter_code
_entity_poly.pdbx_strand_id
1 'polypeptide(L)'
;MARKYKKLRTAKDLNKLMTRYYAKSRIIGRLKPMAWVTSGAPIEILVAMGIASVYPENYGALCGARQVATSLCQVAEAQGYSQDLCSYARSHIGSVLSRRGAPLGGLPKPDLLVACNNICGTAMKWYQALAQYYHVPLFILDAPFIHGPQMEEHTVQYLSLIHI
;
A
#
# COMPACT_ATOMS: atom_id res chain seq x y z
N MET A 1 7.84 37.84 -0.70
CA MET A 1 6.37 37.71 -0.92
C MET A 1 6.05 36.34 -1.39
N ALA A 2 5.39 35.49 -0.60
CA ALA A 2 4.99 34.14 -1.01
C ALA A 2 3.85 34.24 -2.05
N ARG A 3 4.04 33.69 -3.24
CA ARG A 3 3.00 33.62 -4.26
C ARG A 3 1.83 32.80 -3.73
N LYS A 4 0.68 33.43 -3.57
CA LYS A 4 -0.57 32.77 -3.15
C LYS A 4 -1.15 32.02 -4.36
N TYR A 5 -0.81 30.71 -4.51
CA TYR A 5 -1.37 29.91 -5.59
C TYR A 5 -2.86 29.65 -5.36
N LYS A 6 -3.65 29.83 -6.42
CA LYS A 6 -5.07 29.50 -6.40
C LYS A 6 -5.23 27.98 -6.43
N LYS A 7 -5.82 27.40 -5.38
CA LYS A 7 -6.08 25.96 -5.34
C LYS A 7 -7.09 25.56 -6.43
N LEU A 8 -6.74 24.51 -7.20
CA LEU A 8 -7.66 23.95 -8.19
C LEU A 8 -8.90 23.35 -7.52
N ARG A 9 -10.07 23.48 -8.16
CA ARG A 9 -11.32 22.85 -7.67
C ARG A 9 -11.15 21.34 -7.55
N THR A 10 -10.57 20.71 -8.56
CA THR A 10 -10.26 19.28 -8.60
C THR A 10 -9.39 18.78 -7.44
N ALA A 11 -8.47 19.61 -6.91
CA ALA A 11 -7.69 19.27 -5.73
C ALA A 11 -8.54 19.14 -4.45
N LYS A 12 -9.61 19.92 -4.34
CA LYS A 12 -10.58 19.80 -3.23
C LYS A 12 -11.39 18.51 -3.37
N ASP A 13 -11.84 18.20 -4.58
CA ASP A 13 -12.65 17.01 -4.86
C ASP A 13 -11.83 15.73 -4.65
N LEU A 14 -10.57 15.70 -5.11
CA LEU A 14 -9.65 14.60 -4.87
C LEU A 14 -9.41 14.38 -3.36
N ASN A 15 -9.17 15.45 -2.60
CA ASN A 15 -8.96 15.35 -1.16
C ASN A 15 -10.20 14.82 -0.44
N LYS A 16 -11.40 15.23 -0.86
CA LYS A 16 -12.68 14.73 -0.36
C LYS A 16 -12.85 13.23 -0.68
N LEU A 17 -12.55 12.82 -1.91
CA LEU A 17 -12.60 11.41 -2.33
C LEU A 17 -11.64 10.55 -1.54
N MET A 18 -10.36 10.95 -1.40
CA MET A 18 -9.36 10.25 -0.59
C MET A 18 -9.80 10.10 0.87
N THR A 19 -10.24 11.20 1.48
CA THR A 19 -10.70 11.17 2.88
C THR A 19 -11.88 10.20 3.04
N ARG A 20 -12.84 10.25 2.12
CA ARG A 20 -14.00 9.35 2.11
C ARG A 20 -13.60 7.89 1.91
N TYR A 21 -12.66 7.62 1.01
CA TYR A 21 -12.15 6.27 0.76
C TYR A 21 -11.53 5.64 2.01
N TYR A 22 -10.59 6.32 2.66
CA TYR A 22 -9.92 5.79 3.86
C TYR A 22 -10.84 5.74 5.08
N ALA A 23 -11.76 6.69 5.25
CA ALA A 23 -12.75 6.62 6.31
C ALA A 23 -13.70 5.42 6.10
N LYS A 24 -14.14 5.21 4.86
CA LYS A 24 -15.00 4.07 4.49
C LYS A 24 -14.26 2.74 4.67
N SER A 25 -12.99 2.64 4.30
CA SER A 25 -12.20 1.41 4.42
C SER A 25 -12.08 0.93 5.88
N ARG A 26 -12.04 1.84 6.85
CA ARG A 26 -12.03 1.50 8.27
C ARG A 26 -13.33 0.87 8.77
N ILE A 27 -14.46 1.29 8.20
CA ILE A 27 -15.77 0.70 8.52
C ILE A 27 -15.88 -0.66 7.85
N ILE A 28 -15.54 -0.72 6.56
CA ILE A 28 -15.60 -1.95 5.77
C ILE A 28 -14.68 -3.03 6.32
N GLY A 29 -13.47 -2.69 6.77
CA GLY A 29 -12.52 -3.64 7.36
C GLY A 29 -12.96 -4.28 8.68
N ARG A 30 -14.11 -3.85 9.24
CA ARG A 30 -14.77 -4.53 10.36
C ARG A 30 -15.84 -5.53 9.91
N LEU A 31 -16.27 -5.43 8.65
CA LEU A 31 -17.41 -6.17 8.10
C LEU A 31 -16.99 -7.17 7.03
N LYS A 32 -15.85 -6.95 6.40
CA LYS A 32 -15.32 -7.76 5.29
C LYS A 32 -13.83 -8.00 5.48
N PRO A 33 -13.29 -9.11 4.95
CA PRO A 33 -11.85 -9.32 4.89
C PRO A 33 -11.15 -8.14 4.18
N MET A 34 -9.99 -7.75 4.69
CA MET A 34 -9.22 -6.60 4.23
C MET A 34 -7.87 -7.05 3.66
N ALA A 35 -7.64 -6.75 2.40
CA ALA A 35 -6.34 -6.94 1.77
C ALA A 35 -5.54 -5.63 1.72
N TRP A 36 -4.25 -5.69 2.03
CA TRP A 36 -3.30 -4.64 1.68
C TRP A 36 -2.59 -5.04 0.40
N VAL A 37 -2.65 -4.18 -0.60
CA VAL A 37 -2.21 -4.49 -1.95
C VAL A 37 -1.19 -3.48 -2.46
N THR A 38 -0.20 -3.93 -3.24
CA THR A 38 0.65 -3.04 -4.04
C THR A 38 -0.11 -2.56 -5.29
N SER A 39 0.33 -1.45 -5.88
CA SER A 39 -0.13 -1.07 -7.22
C SER A 39 0.28 -2.17 -8.22
N GLY A 40 -0.60 -2.66 -9.03
CA GLY A 40 -0.36 -3.80 -9.94
C GLY A 40 -0.82 -5.16 -9.40
N ALA A 41 -1.33 -5.22 -8.16
CA ALA A 41 -2.03 -6.40 -7.68
C ALA A 41 -3.38 -6.57 -8.42
N PRO A 42 -3.84 -7.79 -8.70
CA PRO A 42 -5.08 -8.07 -9.41
C PRO A 42 -6.29 -7.86 -8.49
N ILE A 43 -6.64 -6.61 -8.28
CA ILE A 43 -7.75 -6.21 -7.40
C ILE A 43 -9.10 -6.73 -7.86
N GLU A 44 -9.26 -7.01 -9.14
CA GLU A 44 -10.48 -7.56 -9.74
C GLU A 44 -10.85 -8.90 -9.09
N ILE A 45 -9.87 -9.74 -8.83
CA ILE A 45 -10.04 -11.04 -8.14
C ILE A 45 -10.50 -10.80 -6.70
N LEU A 46 -9.85 -9.89 -5.98
CA LEU A 46 -10.23 -9.55 -4.60
C LEU A 46 -11.65 -9.00 -4.53
N VAL A 47 -12.02 -8.13 -5.48
CA VAL A 47 -13.39 -7.59 -5.58
C VAL A 47 -14.40 -8.69 -5.84
N ALA A 48 -14.12 -9.62 -6.76
CA ALA A 48 -14.98 -10.76 -7.07
C ALA A 48 -15.18 -11.68 -5.85
N MET A 49 -14.14 -11.82 -5.00
CA MET A 49 -14.19 -12.57 -3.74
C MET A 49 -14.84 -11.78 -2.58
N GLY A 50 -15.27 -10.54 -2.80
CA GLY A 50 -15.84 -9.69 -1.77
C GLY A 50 -14.83 -9.15 -0.74
N ILE A 51 -13.53 -9.24 -1.04
CA ILE A 51 -12.43 -8.75 -0.20
C ILE A 51 -12.23 -7.26 -0.47
N ALA A 52 -12.22 -6.45 0.58
CA ALA A 52 -11.90 -5.04 0.48
C ALA A 52 -10.38 -4.83 0.40
N SER A 53 -9.92 -3.86 -0.38
CA SER A 53 -8.50 -3.59 -0.54
C SER A 53 -8.14 -2.14 -0.20
N VAL A 54 -6.94 -1.95 0.35
CA VAL A 54 -6.31 -0.63 0.56
C VAL A 54 -4.85 -0.69 0.13
N TYR A 55 -4.31 0.50 -0.16
CA TYR A 55 -2.98 0.66 -0.74
C TYR A 55 -2.05 1.35 0.25
N PRO A 56 -1.15 0.63 0.94
CA PRO A 56 -0.12 1.19 1.80
C PRO A 56 0.78 2.23 1.12
N GLU A 57 1.10 2.04 -0.17
CA GLU A 57 1.87 3.00 -0.97
C GLU A 57 1.16 4.35 -1.08
N ASN A 58 -0.11 4.34 -1.44
CA ASN A 58 -0.92 5.54 -1.53
C ASN A 58 -1.11 6.18 -0.14
N TYR A 59 -1.21 5.37 0.91
CA TYR A 59 -1.28 5.88 2.27
C TYR A 59 0.02 6.56 2.69
N GLY A 60 1.19 6.03 2.31
CA GLY A 60 2.48 6.70 2.50
C GLY A 60 2.53 8.07 1.81
N ALA A 61 2.02 8.15 0.57
CA ALA A 61 1.87 9.43 -0.14
C ALA A 61 0.92 10.40 0.60
N LEU A 62 -0.18 9.90 1.18
CA LEU A 62 -1.08 10.70 2.01
C LEU A 62 -0.37 11.25 3.26
N CYS A 63 0.50 10.45 3.89
CA CYS A 63 1.31 10.92 5.02
C CYS A 63 2.22 12.10 4.62
N GLY A 64 2.82 12.03 3.42
CA GLY A 64 3.60 13.14 2.84
C GLY A 64 2.73 14.37 2.58
N ALA A 65 1.60 14.21 1.92
CA ALA A 65 0.67 15.29 1.62
C ALA A 65 0.11 15.99 2.87
N ARG A 66 0.01 15.26 3.99
CA ARG A 66 -0.41 15.78 5.30
C ARG A 66 0.75 16.31 6.15
N GLN A 67 1.97 16.30 5.61
CA GLN A 67 3.20 16.77 6.27
C GLN A 67 3.52 16.05 7.61
N VAL A 68 3.11 14.81 7.75
CA VAL A 68 3.38 13.95 8.91
C VAL A 68 4.37 12.82 8.62
N ALA A 69 4.81 12.68 7.35
CA ALA A 69 5.68 11.57 6.95
C ALA A 69 7.01 11.58 7.70
N THR A 70 7.62 12.73 7.94
CA THR A 70 8.92 12.84 8.63
C THR A 70 8.86 12.24 10.04
N SER A 71 7.87 12.63 10.84
CA SER A 71 7.72 12.08 12.20
C SER A 71 7.41 10.58 12.20
N LEU A 72 6.64 10.10 11.22
CA LEU A 72 6.35 8.67 11.09
C LEU A 72 7.60 7.89 10.62
N CYS A 73 8.42 8.45 9.73
CA CYS A 73 9.70 7.84 9.36
C CYS A 73 10.61 7.68 10.58
N GLN A 74 10.72 8.70 11.42
CA GLN A 74 11.50 8.65 12.66
C GLN A 74 11.02 7.56 13.61
N VAL A 75 9.71 7.30 13.68
CA VAL A 75 9.16 6.17 14.46
C VAL A 75 9.65 4.83 13.91
N ALA A 76 9.65 4.64 12.59
CA ALA A 76 10.15 3.42 11.98
C ALA A 76 11.68 3.25 12.21
N GLU A 77 12.45 4.32 12.04
CA GLU A 77 13.88 4.35 12.26
C GLU A 77 14.26 4.02 13.71
N ALA A 78 13.51 4.54 14.67
CA ALA A 78 13.68 4.21 16.09
C ALA A 78 13.43 2.72 16.41
N GLN A 79 12.76 2.00 15.52
CA GLN A 79 12.55 0.55 15.63
C GLN A 79 13.53 -0.26 14.76
N GLY A 80 14.59 0.38 14.25
CA GLY A 80 15.69 -0.27 13.53
C GLY A 80 15.51 -0.36 12.01
N TYR A 81 14.50 0.28 11.43
CA TYR A 81 14.39 0.38 9.97
C TYR A 81 15.40 1.40 9.43
N SER A 82 16.08 1.02 8.34
CA SER A 82 17.12 1.88 7.75
C SER A 82 16.57 3.22 7.26
N GLN A 83 17.34 4.29 7.44
CA GLN A 83 17.05 5.62 6.89
C GLN A 83 17.11 5.66 5.35
N ASP A 84 17.81 4.70 4.74
CA ASP A 84 17.92 4.59 3.28
C ASP A 84 16.70 3.94 2.63
N LEU A 85 15.79 3.37 3.42
CA LEU A 85 14.54 2.84 2.89
C LEU A 85 13.67 3.95 2.32
N CYS A 86 12.88 3.60 1.31
CA CYS A 86 11.88 4.47 0.71
C CYS A 86 11.01 5.14 1.79
N SER A 87 10.83 6.45 1.72
CA SER A 87 10.04 7.21 2.69
C SER A 87 8.57 6.79 2.72
N TYR A 88 8.01 6.25 1.64
CA TYR A 88 6.66 5.68 1.64
C TYR A 88 6.58 4.46 2.55
N ALA A 89 7.56 3.55 2.45
CA ALA A 89 7.63 2.38 3.32
C ALA A 89 7.81 2.78 4.78
N ARG A 90 8.80 3.66 5.07
CA ARG A 90 9.08 4.12 6.43
C ARG A 90 7.88 4.82 7.07
N SER A 91 7.27 5.79 6.37
CA SER A 91 6.12 6.53 6.91
C SER A 91 4.92 5.63 7.16
N HIS A 92 4.66 4.67 6.28
CA HIS A 92 3.59 3.70 6.51
C HIS A 92 3.92 2.75 7.67
N ILE A 93 5.13 2.17 7.72
CA ILE A 93 5.57 1.33 8.84
C ILE A 93 5.46 2.11 10.15
N GLY A 94 5.94 3.35 10.19
CA GLY A 94 5.78 4.21 11.37
C GLY A 94 4.34 4.43 11.79
N SER A 95 3.42 4.55 10.82
CA SER A 95 1.98 4.66 11.09
C SER A 95 1.37 3.37 11.67
N VAL A 96 1.93 2.21 11.31
CA VAL A 96 1.56 0.90 11.87
C VAL A 96 2.03 0.79 13.31
N LEU A 97 3.29 1.14 13.56
CA LEU A 97 3.94 0.99 14.86
C LEU A 97 3.38 1.94 15.93
N SER A 98 3.10 3.18 15.57
CA SER A 98 2.68 4.20 16.54
C SER A 98 1.21 4.56 16.48
N ARG A 99 0.58 4.52 15.31
CA ARG A 99 -0.75 5.12 15.03
C ARG A 99 -0.91 6.59 15.43
N ARG A 100 -0.04 7.11 16.31
CA ARG A 100 -0.05 8.51 16.74
C ARG A 100 0.39 9.40 15.58
N GLY A 101 -0.40 10.40 15.23
CA GLY A 101 -0.15 11.29 14.10
C GLY A 101 -0.46 10.68 12.72
N ALA A 102 -0.82 9.40 12.65
CA ALA A 102 -1.20 8.77 11.39
C ALA A 102 -2.50 9.37 10.83
N PRO A 103 -2.54 9.78 9.56
CA PRO A 103 -3.74 10.35 8.95
C PRO A 103 -4.93 9.40 9.10
N LEU A 104 -6.09 9.97 9.48
CA LEU A 104 -7.33 9.20 9.69
C LEU A 104 -7.18 8.00 10.65
N GLY A 105 -6.15 8.03 11.52
CA GLY A 105 -5.90 6.99 12.52
C GLY A 105 -5.31 5.68 11.96
N GLY A 106 -4.63 5.72 10.83
CA GLY A 106 -3.98 4.56 10.20
C GLY A 106 -4.92 3.75 9.30
N LEU A 107 -4.35 2.79 8.58
CA LEU A 107 -5.11 1.81 7.81
C LEU A 107 -5.78 0.77 8.74
N PRO A 108 -6.91 0.16 8.32
CA PRO A 108 -7.48 -0.99 9.02
C PRO A 108 -6.47 -2.15 9.01
N LYS A 109 -6.54 -3.03 10.02
CA LYS A 109 -5.69 -4.22 10.08
C LYS A 109 -5.95 -5.09 8.84
N PRO A 110 -4.90 -5.61 8.18
CA PRO A 110 -5.06 -6.53 7.07
C PRO A 110 -5.38 -7.94 7.57
N ASP A 111 -6.12 -8.70 6.76
CA ASP A 111 -6.29 -10.14 6.89
C ASP A 111 -5.36 -10.90 5.93
N LEU A 112 -4.95 -10.24 4.84
CA LEU A 112 -3.94 -10.74 3.90
C LEU A 112 -3.21 -9.59 3.23
N LEU A 113 -2.04 -9.92 2.65
CA LEU A 113 -1.23 -9.02 1.85
C LEU A 113 -1.05 -9.59 0.45
N VAL A 114 -1.16 -8.75 -0.56
CA VAL A 114 -0.90 -9.11 -1.96
C VAL A 114 0.11 -8.14 -2.53
N ALA A 115 1.28 -8.64 -2.89
CA ALA A 115 2.36 -7.85 -3.46
C ALA A 115 2.69 -8.30 -4.87
N CYS A 116 3.12 -7.36 -5.71
CA CYS A 116 3.64 -7.64 -7.04
C CYS A 116 5.13 -7.29 -7.07
N ASN A 117 5.96 -8.17 -7.65
CA ASN A 117 7.41 -7.98 -7.67
C ASN A 117 7.91 -7.01 -8.75
N ASN A 118 7.06 -6.62 -9.70
CA ASN A 118 7.43 -5.76 -10.83
C ASN A 118 7.54 -4.27 -10.50
N ILE A 119 7.31 -3.86 -9.25
CA ILE A 119 7.36 -2.46 -8.83
C ILE A 119 8.79 -2.11 -8.37
N CYS A 120 9.20 -2.60 -7.22
CA CYS A 120 10.56 -2.44 -6.70
C CYS A 120 10.85 -3.44 -5.57
N GLY A 121 12.15 -3.71 -5.33
CA GLY A 121 12.58 -4.61 -4.25
C GLY A 121 12.16 -4.14 -2.85
N THR A 122 12.07 -2.83 -2.63
CA THR A 122 11.60 -2.27 -1.35
C THR A 122 10.16 -2.64 -1.07
N ALA A 123 9.27 -2.59 -2.06
CA ALA A 123 7.86 -2.96 -1.88
C ALA A 123 7.72 -4.40 -1.39
N MET A 124 8.47 -5.31 -1.97
CA MET A 124 8.51 -6.72 -1.58
C MET A 124 8.92 -6.91 -0.11
N LYS A 125 10.07 -6.32 0.27
CA LYS A 125 10.59 -6.43 1.64
C LYS A 125 9.68 -5.75 2.66
N TRP A 126 9.10 -4.63 2.29
CA TRP A 126 8.11 -3.92 3.11
C TRP A 126 6.90 -4.79 3.40
N TYR A 127 6.31 -5.44 2.38
CA TYR A 127 5.16 -6.32 2.56
C TYR A 127 5.51 -7.60 3.32
N GLN A 128 6.72 -8.15 3.13
CA GLN A 128 7.21 -9.27 3.93
C GLN A 128 7.31 -8.91 5.42
N ALA A 129 7.87 -7.74 5.75
CA ALA A 129 7.96 -7.25 7.12
C ALA A 129 6.56 -7.05 7.74
N LEU A 130 5.61 -6.52 6.98
CA LEU A 130 4.23 -6.33 7.44
C LEU A 130 3.49 -7.66 7.65
N ALA A 131 3.71 -8.64 6.77
CA ALA A 131 3.14 -9.98 6.92
C ALA A 131 3.61 -10.66 8.22
N GLN A 132 4.91 -10.53 8.51
CA GLN A 132 5.49 -11.02 9.76
C GLN A 132 4.92 -10.27 10.98
N TYR A 133 4.82 -8.94 10.90
CA TYR A 133 4.31 -8.12 12.00
C TYR A 133 2.85 -8.42 12.36
N TYR A 134 2.01 -8.63 11.34
CA TYR A 134 0.58 -8.91 11.54
C TYR A 134 0.23 -10.39 11.66
N HIS A 135 1.20 -11.28 11.38
CA HIS A 135 0.99 -12.75 11.29
C HIS A 135 -0.14 -13.11 10.31
N VAL A 136 -0.09 -12.53 9.12
CA VAL A 136 -1.08 -12.74 8.06
C VAL A 136 -0.41 -13.29 6.78
N PRO A 137 -1.15 -14.02 5.94
CA PRO A 137 -0.61 -14.53 4.70
C PRO A 137 -0.19 -13.39 3.76
N LEU A 138 0.89 -13.64 3.02
CA LEU A 138 1.39 -12.79 1.95
C LEU A 138 1.38 -13.60 0.65
N PHE A 139 0.64 -13.14 -0.32
CA PHE A 139 0.69 -13.63 -1.69
C PHE A 139 1.55 -12.70 -2.55
N ILE A 140 2.52 -13.27 -3.27
CA ILE A 140 3.42 -12.52 -4.13
C ILE A 140 3.12 -12.90 -5.58
N LEU A 141 2.70 -11.92 -6.37
CA LEU A 141 2.61 -12.05 -7.81
C LEU A 141 3.99 -11.80 -8.42
N ASP A 142 4.53 -12.82 -9.03
CA ASP A 142 5.77 -12.74 -9.78
C ASP A 142 5.45 -12.42 -11.25
N ALA A 143 5.30 -11.13 -11.56
CA ALA A 143 5.01 -10.70 -12.92
C ALA A 143 6.25 -10.92 -13.81
N PRO A 144 6.13 -11.62 -14.95
CA PRO A 144 7.25 -11.85 -15.84
C PRO A 144 7.74 -10.52 -16.42
N PHE A 145 9.03 -10.27 -16.29
CA PHE A 145 9.72 -9.14 -16.90
C PHE A 145 10.69 -9.68 -17.96
N ILE A 146 10.15 -10.12 -19.09
CA ILE A 146 10.95 -10.71 -20.17
C ILE A 146 10.63 -9.98 -21.47
N HIS A 147 11.67 -9.42 -22.06
CA HIS A 147 11.67 -8.90 -23.42
C HIS A 147 12.46 -9.89 -24.30
N GLY A 148 11.79 -10.91 -24.82
CA GLY A 148 12.45 -11.90 -25.66
C GLY A 148 11.49 -13.00 -26.16
N PRO A 149 12.00 -13.96 -26.93
CA PRO A 149 11.19 -15.03 -27.53
C PRO A 149 10.47 -15.94 -26.53
N GLN A 150 10.87 -15.92 -25.26
CA GLN A 150 10.24 -16.69 -24.18
C GLN A 150 9.12 -15.96 -23.44
N MET A 151 8.82 -14.70 -23.85
CA MET A 151 7.83 -13.87 -23.15
C MET A 151 6.44 -14.52 -23.12
N GLU A 152 6.05 -15.17 -24.22
CA GLU A 152 4.74 -15.82 -24.33
C GLU A 152 4.61 -17.01 -23.34
N GLU A 153 5.62 -17.87 -23.27
CA GLU A 153 5.65 -19.01 -22.35
C GLU A 153 5.59 -18.58 -20.88
N HIS A 154 6.37 -17.58 -20.50
CA HIS A 154 6.35 -17.03 -19.16
C HIS A 154 5.04 -16.31 -18.82
N THR A 155 4.42 -15.66 -19.80
CA THR A 155 3.09 -15.05 -19.63
C THR A 155 2.03 -16.14 -19.38
N VAL A 156 2.08 -17.25 -20.10
CA VAL A 156 1.19 -18.39 -19.89
C VAL A 156 1.39 -18.99 -18.50
N GLN A 157 2.63 -19.18 -18.06
CA GLN A 157 2.95 -19.66 -16.70
C GLN A 157 2.39 -18.71 -15.63
N TYR A 158 2.59 -17.41 -15.80
CA TYR A 158 2.06 -16.39 -14.88
C TYR A 158 0.54 -16.44 -14.80
N LEU A 159 -0.14 -16.51 -15.94
CA LEU A 159 -1.59 -16.62 -15.97
C LEU A 159 -2.09 -17.95 -15.39
N SER A 160 -1.35 -19.03 -15.51
CA SER A 160 -1.71 -20.32 -14.93
C SER A 160 -1.67 -20.32 -13.39
N LEU A 161 -0.79 -19.51 -12.80
CA LEU A 161 -0.72 -19.31 -11.34
C LEU A 161 -1.94 -18.56 -10.77
N ILE A 162 -2.68 -17.86 -11.62
CA ILE A 162 -3.92 -17.16 -11.21
C ILE A 162 -5.11 -18.14 -11.15
N HIS A 163 -4.98 -19.32 -11.76
CA HIS A 163 -6.01 -20.34 -11.83
C HIS A 163 -5.87 -21.46 -10.76
N ILE A 164 -4.92 -21.34 -9.85
CA ILE A 164 -4.77 -22.24 -8.70
C ILE A 164 -5.60 -21.65 -7.52
#